data_02f96c8e1ed9ee20a38af6ae4732c67c
#
_entry.id   02f96c8e1ed9ee20a38af6ae4732c67c
#
_cell.length_a   1.000
_cell.length_b   1.000
_cell.length_c   1.000
_cell.angle_alpha   90.00
_cell.angle_beta   90.00
_cell.angle_gamma   90.00
#
_symmetry.space_group_name_H-M   'P 1'
#
loop_
_entity.id
_entity.type
_entity.pdbx_description
1 polymer ?
#
loop_
_entity_poly.entity_id
_entity_poly.type
_entity_poly.pdbx_seq_one_letter_code
_entity_poly.pdbx_strand_id
1 'polypeptide(L)'
;MMSPLSPRLLLLVCLLLPVYGVEKVRSRGYRKDPDADKYGSCMQGPAGTPGRDGNPGGNGIPGTPGIPGRDGLKGEKGECISEIFEQPWKPNYKQCAWKSLNYGIDLGKIADCTFTKLRSDSALRVLFSGSLRLKCKNACCQRWYFTFNGAECTAPLPIESIIYLDQGSPELNSTINIHRTSSVEGLCEGVKAGLVDVAVWVGTCADYPRGDASTGWNSVSRVIIEELPK
;
A
#
# COMPACT_ATOMS: atom_id res chain seq x y z
N MET A 1 36.01 10.44 43.80
CA MET A 1 34.77 10.51 44.63
C MET A 1 33.87 11.57 44.00
N MET A 2 32.96 11.18 43.14
CA MET A 2 31.97 12.07 42.52
C MET A 2 30.59 11.75 43.12
N SER A 3 30.01 12.73 43.78
CA SER A 3 28.71 12.65 44.46
C SER A 3 27.56 12.59 43.43
N PRO A 4 26.49 11.79 43.61
CA PRO A 4 25.38 11.74 42.69
C PRO A 4 24.48 12.98 42.88
N LEU A 5 24.17 13.63 41.76
CA LEU A 5 23.23 14.76 41.68
C LEU A 5 21.78 14.27 41.94
N SER A 6 21.11 15.03 42.82
CA SER A 6 19.77 14.80 43.30
C SER A 6 18.71 14.82 42.19
N PRO A 7 17.71 13.91 42.18
CA PRO A 7 16.68 13.83 41.16
C PRO A 7 15.65 14.97 41.10
N ARG A 8 15.80 15.98 41.98
CA ARG A 8 14.91 17.15 42.01
C ARG A 8 15.24 18.27 41.02
N LEU A 9 16.39 18.18 40.34
CA LEU A 9 16.81 19.20 39.35
C LEU A 9 16.34 18.89 37.90
N LEU A 10 15.85 17.68 37.65
CA LEU A 10 15.36 17.27 36.29
C LEU A 10 13.91 17.70 36.01
N LEU A 11 13.16 18.11 37.03
CA LEU A 11 11.73 18.48 36.88
C LEU A 11 11.50 19.96 36.55
N LEU A 12 12.54 20.81 36.61
CA LEU A 12 12.39 22.25 36.37
C LEU A 12 12.74 22.69 34.94
N VAL A 13 13.33 21.85 34.13
CA VAL A 13 13.71 22.18 32.74
C VAL A 13 12.63 21.90 31.72
N CYS A 14 11.60 21.10 32.05
CA CYS A 14 10.50 20.80 31.15
C CYS A 14 9.37 21.84 31.08
N LEU A 15 9.44 22.93 31.82
CA LEU A 15 8.34 23.93 31.92
C LEU A 15 8.55 25.21 31.11
N LEU A 16 9.63 25.31 30.31
CA LEU A 16 9.94 26.57 29.61
C LEU A 16 10.05 26.38 28.05
N LEU A 17 9.50 25.34 27.47
CA LEU A 17 9.38 25.30 26.03
C LEU A 17 8.02 25.91 25.62
N PRO A 18 8.00 26.95 24.76
CA PRO A 18 6.75 27.48 24.26
C PRO A 18 6.06 26.42 23.43
N VAL A 19 4.84 26.10 23.82
CA VAL A 19 3.92 25.28 23.00
C VAL A 19 3.57 26.10 21.77
N TYR A 20 4.21 25.83 20.65
CA TYR A 20 3.77 26.34 19.37
C TYR A 20 2.37 25.79 19.13
N GLY A 21 1.38 26.70 19.17
CA GLY A 21 0.00 26.37 18.88
C GLY A 21 -0.11 25.78 17.48
N VAL A 22 -0.63 24.57 17.41
CA VAL A 22 -1.09 23.99 16.14
C VAL A 22 -2.30 24.83 15.70
N GLU A 23 -2.10 25.72 14.74
CA GLU A 23 -3.19 26.43 14.07
C GLU A 23 -4.11 25.38 13.46
N LYS A 24 -5.32 25.34 14.00
CA LYS A 24 -6.41 24.49 13.51
C LYS A 24 -6.81 25.04 12.13
N VAL A 25 -6.24 24.46 11.08
CA VAL A 25 -6.69 24.72 9.71
C VAL A 25 -8.18 24.37 9.67
N ARG A 26 -9.01 25.41 9.68
CA ARG A 26 -10.45 25.31 9.51
C ARG A 26 -10.69 24.80 8.09
N SER A 27 -10.89 23.52 7.91
CA SER A 27 -11.40 22.98 6.66
C SER A 27 -12.73 23.67 6.38
N ARG A 28 -12.77 24.54 5.36
CA ARG A 28 -14.03 25.01 4.78
C ARG A 28 -14.78 23.75 4.36
N GLY A 29 -15.88 23.48 5.04
CA GLY A 29 -16.78 22.41 4.71
C GLY A 29 -17.23 22.59 3.25
N TYR A 30 -16.76 21.72 2.39
CA TYR A 30 -17.28 21.53 1.04
C TYR A 30 -18.70 20.99 1.23
N ARG A 31 -19.72 21.82 1.00
CA ARG A 31 -21.10 21.35 0.88
C ARG A 31 -21.11 20.41 -0.34
N LYS A 32 -21.20 19.12 -0.10
CA LYS A 32 -21.52 18.15 -1.15
C LYS A 32 -22.93 18.49 -1.63
N ASP A 33 -23.02 18.96 -2.87
CA ASP A 33 -24.27 19.05 -3.58
C ASP A 33 -24.72 17.61 -3.89
N PRO A 34 -25.87 17.14 -3.41
CA PRO A 34 -26.28 15.75 -3.60
C PRO A 34 -26.52 15.35 -5.06
N ASP A 35 -26.57 16.32 -5.98
CA ASP A 35 -26.75 16.08 -7.41
C ASP A 35 -25.46 16.16 -8.24
N ALA A 36 -24.31 16.48 -7.64
CA ALA A 36 -23.03 16.60 -8.36
C ALA A 36 -22.51 15.25 -8.90
N ASP A 37 -22.95 14.14 -8.35
CA ASP A 37 -22.55 12.80 -8.78
C ASP A 37 -23.27 12.30 -10.03
N LYS A 38 -24.22 13.06 -10.57
CA LYS A 38 -25.07 12.62 -11.68
C LYS A 38 -24.75 13.26 -13.04
N TYR A 39 -24.02 14.35 -13.04
CA TYR A 39 -23.65 15.03 -14.28
C TYR A 39 -22.14 15.32 -14.27
N GLY A 40 -21.41 14.61 -15.12
CA GLY A 40 -20.04 14.99 -15.45
C GLY A 40 -20.01 16.48 -15.79
N SER A 41 -19.07 17.22 -15.18
CA SER A 41 -18.90 18.67 -15.45
C SER A 41 -18.50 18.87 -16.91
N CYS A 42 -19.50 19.05 -17.77
CA CYS A 42 -19.24 19.46 -19.15
C CYS A 42 -18.91 20.95 -19.12
N MET A 43 -17.67 21.31 -19.41
CA MET A 43 -17.33 22.72 -19.65
C MET A 43 -18.02 23.19 -20.94
N GLN A 44 -18.80 24.28 -20.85
CA GLN A 44 -19.38 24.93 -22.01
C GLN A 44 -18.24 25.51 -22.85
N GLY A 45 -18.20 25.14 -24.13
CA GLY A 45 -17.21 25.69 -25.07
C GLY A 45 -17.30 27.22 -25.18
N PRO A 46 -16.21 27.89 -25.54
CA PRO A 46 -16.20 29.34 -25.75
C PRO A 46 -17.23 29.72 -26.80
N ALA A 47 -17.82 30.92 -26.64
CA ALA A 47 -18.75 31.46 -27.61
C ALA A 47 -18.07 31.60 -29.01
N GLY A 48 -18.82 31.29 -30.07
CA GLY A 48 -18.33 31.40 -31.43
C GLY A 48 -17.86 32.84 -31.75
N THR A 49 -16.90 32.97 -32.63
CA THR A 49 -16.38 34.26 -33.09
C THR A 49 -17.50 35.05 -33.80
N PRO A 50 -17.58 36.37 -33.58
CA PRO A 50 -18.52 37.20 -34.31
C PRO A 50 -18.36 37.05 -35.83
N GLY A 51 -19.48 37.10 -36.57
CA GLY A 51 -19.47 37.06 -38.01
C GLY A 51 -18.66 38.22 -38.60
N ARG A 52 -18.07 38.01 -39.77
CA ARG A 52 -17.33 39.04 -40.50
C ARG A 52 -18.27 40.15 -40.91
N ASP A 53 -17.77 41.41 -40.85
CA ASP A 53 -18.47 42.57 -41.39
C ASP A 53 -18.75 42.38 -42.90
N GLY A 54 -19.93 42.86 -43.35
CA GLY A 54 -20.31 42.81 -44.73
C GLY A 54 -19.37 43.67 -45.60
N ASN A 55 -19.15 43.25 -46.85
CA ASN A 55 -18.34 44.01 -47.80
C ASN A 55 -18.89 45.42 -47.99
N PRO A 56 -18.02 46.45 -48.08
CA PRO A 56 -18.46 47.80 -48.42
C PRO A 56 -19.20 47.83 -49.81
N GLY A 57 -20.35 48.50 -49.85
CA GLY A 57 -21.10 48.71 -51.08
C GLY A 57 -20.35 49.59 -52.03
N GLY A 58 -20.43 49.27 -53.32
CA GLY A 58 -19.85 50.07 -54.38
C GLY A 58 -20.45 51.52 -54.46
N ASN A 59 -19.66 52.49 -54.90
CA ASN A 59 -20.04 53.93 -55.04
C ASN A 59 -21.36 54.08 -55.79
N GLY A 60 -22.42 54.41 -55.10
CA GLY A 60 -23.74 54.73 -55.59
C GLY A 60 -24.50 55.55 -54.55
N ILE A 61 -25.53 56.28 -54.96
CA ILE A 61 -26.41 57.15 -54.15
C ILE A 61 -26.64 56.45 -52.76
N PRO A 62 -26.62 57.21 -51.66
CA PRO A 62 -26.80 56.60 -50.34
C PRO A 62 -28.04 55.74 -50.31
N GLY A 63 -27.84 54.41 -50.28
CA GLY A 63 -28.93 53.45 -50.13
C GLY A 63 -29.33 53.38 -48.69
N THR A 64 -30.53 52.90 -48.44
CA THR A 64 -31.03 52.56 -47.09
C THR A 64 -30.04 51.64 -46.36
N PRO A 65 -29.79 51.85 -45.07
CA PRO A 65 -28.95 50.99 -44.28
C PRO A 65 -29.32 49.49 -44.49
N GLY A 66 -28.32 48.65 -44.72
CA GLY A 66 -28.51 47.22 -44.87
C GLY A 66 -29.13 46.63 -43.59
N ILE A 67 -29.95 45.61 -43.76
CA ILE A 67 -30.51 44.85 -42.64
C ILE A 67 -29.36 44.21 -41.82
N PRO A 68 -29.44 44.20 -40.50
CA PRO A 68 -28.45 43.54 -39.63
C PRO A 68 -28.19 42.10 -40.11
N GLY A 69 -26.93 41.67 -40.04
CA GLY A 69 -26.54 40.28 -40.33
C GLY A 69 -27.29 39.32 -39.41
N ARG A 70 -27.60 38.15 -39.94
CA ARG A 70 -28.21 37.07 -39.10
C ARG A 70 -27.23 36.66 -38.01
N ASP A 71 -27.77 36.35 -36.83
CA ASP A 71 -26.98 35.77 -35.76
C ASP A 71 -26.26 34.50 -36.23
N GLY A 72 -25.00 34.34 -35.81
CA GLY A 72 -24.25 33.13 -36.10
C GLY A 72 -24.97 31.88 -35.61
N LEU A 73 -24.81 30.80 -36.34
CA LEU A 73 -25.35 29.50 -35.92
C LEU A 73 -24.86 29.17 -34.52
N LYS A 74 -25.78 28.69 -33.67
CA LYS A 74 -25.45 28.20 -32.34
C LYS A 74 -24.34 27.15 -32.45
N GLY A 75 -23.25 27.32 -31.73
CA GLY A 75 -22.15 26.38 -31.70
C GLY A 75 -22.65 24.95 -31.41
N GLU A 76 -22.06 23.98 -32.06
CA GLU A 76 -22.33 22.56 -31.81
C GLU A 76 -22.07 22.25 -30.33
N LYS A 77 -22.91 21.38 -29.75
CA LYS A 77 -22.75 20.88 -28.37
C LYS A 77 -21.41 20.17 -28.30
N GLY A 78 -20.49 20.64 -27.45
CA GLY A 78 -19.21 20.01 -27.22
C GLY A 78 -19.44 18.52 -26.86
N GLU A 79 -18.66 17.64 -27.47
CA GLU A 79 -18.61 16.25 -27.05
C GLU A 79 -18.14 16.21 -25.59
N CYS A 80 -18.98 15.72 -24.70
CA CYS A 80 -18.54 15.36 -23.36
C CYS A 80 -17.65 14.13 -23.53
N ILE A 81 -16.35 14.28 -23.38
CA ILE A 81 -15.47 13.14 -23.12
C ILE A 81 -15.99 12.58 -21.79
N SER A 82 -16.71 11.48 -21.85
CA SER A 82 -16.92 10.65 -20.68
C SER A 82 -15.54 10.12 -20.34
N GLU A 83 -14.74 10.91 -19.60
CA GLU A 83 -13.66 10.30 -18.84
C GLU A 83 -14.33 9.18 -18.07
N ILE A 84 -13.95 7.96 -18.39
CA ILE A 84 -14.33 6.80 -17.59
C ILE A 84 -13.73 7.14 -16.24
N PHE A 85 -14.55 7.71 -15.34
CA PHE A 85 -14.19 7.84 -13.94
C PHE A 85 -14.01 6.42 -13.45
N GLU A 86 -12.79 5.90 -13.58
CA GLU A 86 -12.42 4.70 -12.89
C GLU A 86 -12.81 4.92 -11.44
N GLN A 87 -13.65 4.06 -10.93
CA GLN A 87 -14.10 4.18 -9.54
C GLN A 87 -12.86 4.31 -8.67
N PRO A 88 -12.82 5.33 -7.78
CA PRO A 88 -11.65 5.54 -6.96
C PRO A 88 -11.30 4.24 -6.23
N TRP A 89 -10.01 3.89 -6.25
CA TRP A 89 -9.51 2.69 -5.61
C TRP A 89 -9.96 2.65 -4.14
N LYS A 90 -10.69 1.62 -3.78
CA LYS A 90 -11.10 1.39 -2.38
C LYS A 90 -10.07 0.47 -1.73
N PRO A 91 -9.54 0.84 -0.55
CA PRO A 91 -8.63 -0.02 0.19
C PRO A 91 -9.26 -1.39 0.45
N ASN A 92 -8.56 -2.44 0.08
CA ASN A 92 -8.93 -3.83 0.34
C ASN A 92 -7.78 -4.49 1.09
N TYR A 93 -7.99 -4.75 2.38
CA TYR A 93 -6.96 -5.34 3.24
C TYR A 93 -7.58 -6.26 4.29
N LYS A 94 -6.75 -7.16 4.81
CA LYS A 94 -7.10 -8.04 5.93
C LYS A 94 -5.89 -8.25 6.83
N GLN A 95 -6.13 -8.38 8.13
CA GLN A 95 -5.14 -8.82 9.09
C GLN A 95 -5.64 -10.08 9.78
N CYS A 96 -4.81 -11.11 9.78
CA CYS A 96 -4.94 -12.27 10.66
C CYS A 96 -3.89 -12.18 11.77
N ALA A 97 -4.25 -12.58 12.98
CA ALA A 97 -3.35 -12.53 14.13
C ALA A 97 -3.55 -13.74 15.03
N TRP A 98 -2.45 -14.25 15.58
CA TRP A 98 -2.42 -15.41 16.44
C TRP A 98 -1.58 -15.15 17.68
N LYS A 99 -2.02 -15.68 18.82
CA LYS A 99 -1.19 -15.77 20.02
C LYS A 99 -0.42 -17.07 20.00
N SER A 100 0.88 -17.01 20.28
CA SER A 100 1.71 -18.19 20.50
C SER A 100 1.64 -19.22 19.38
N LEU A 101 2.05 -18.85 18.16
CA LEU A 101 2.21 -19.80 17.05
C LEU A 101 3.31 -20.85 17.29
N ASN A 102 3.62 -21.13 18.54
CA ASN A 102 4.70 -22.02 18.95
C ASN A 102 4.30 -23.49 18.78
N TYR A 103 4.22 -23.93 17.54
CA TYR A 103 3.88 -25.33 17.24
C TYR A 103 5.10 -26.25 17.10
N GLY A 104 6.33 -25.75 17.35
CA GLY A 104 7.56 -26.54 17.15
C GLY A 104 7.70 -27.06 15.73
N ILE A 105 7.19 -26.29 14.76
CA ILE A 105 7.24 -26.67 13.34
C ILE A 105 8.58 -26.19 12.76
N ASP A 106 9.45 -27.16 12.48
CA ASP A 106 10.73 -26.92 11.81
C ASP A 106 10.60 -26.94 10.27
N LEU A 107 9.53 -27.56 9.77
CA LEU A 107 9.25 -27.72 8.37
C LEU A 107 7.75 -27.85 8.13
N GLY A 108 7.20 -26.98 7.32
CA GLY A 108 5.79 -27.04 6.95
C GLY A 108 5.04 -25.71 7.09
N LYS A 109 3.72 -25.77 6.96
CA LYS A 109 2.84 -24.61 7.07
C LYS A 109 2.72 -24.16 8.53
N ILE A 110 2.93 -22.86 8.76
CA ILE A 110 2.84 -22.24 10.09
C ILE A 110 1.44 -21.72 10.35
N ALA A 111 0.90 -20.93 9.40
CA ALA A 111 -0.41 -20.32 9.49
C ALA A 111 -0.92 -19.94 8.11
N ASP A 112 -2.22 -19.74 7.99
CA ASP A 112 -2.87 -19.26 6.78
C ASP A 112 -3.90 -18.17 7.08
N CYS A 113 -4.11 -17.30 6.12
CA CYS A 113 -5.03 -16.19 6.17
C CYS A 113 -5.73 -16.05 4.83
N THR A 114 -7.00 -16.46 4.75
CA THR A 114 -7.78 -16.36 3.51
C THR A 114 -8.15 -14.91 3.22
N PHE A 115 -7.97 -14.47 2.00
CA PHE A 115 -8.22 -13.11 1.52
C PHE A 115 -9.07 -13.10 0.25
N THR A 116 -9.99 -12.16 0.12
CA THR A 116 -10.76 -11.98 -1.12
C THR A 116 -10.13 -10.87 -1.94
N LYS A 117 -9.43 -11.25 -3.01
CA LYS A 117 -8.84 -10.33 -3.99
C LYS A 117 -9.92 -9.87 -4.97
N LEU A 118 -10.07 -8.58 -5.17
CA LEU A 118 -11.16 -8.00 -5.97
C LEU A 118 -10.83 -7.88 -7.45
N ARG A 119 -9.56 -7.64 -7.79
CA ARG A 119 -9.13 -7.32 -9.16
C ARG A 119 -8.01 -8.27 -9.61
N SER A 120 -8.03 -8.67 -10.88
CA SER A 120 -6.98 -9.54 -11.43
C SER A 120 -5.71 -8.78 -11.82
N ASP A 121 -5.82 -7.48 -12.05
CA ASP A 121 -4.75 -6.56 -12.48
C ASP A 121 -4.03 -5.85 -11.31
N SER A 122 -4.38 -6.17 -10.07
CA SER A 122 -3.76 -5.64 -8.86
C SER A 122 -2.66 -6.56 -8.33
N ALA A 123 -1.76 -6.01 -7.50
CA ALA A 123 -0.78 -6.77 -6.75
C ALA A 123 -1.27 -7.05 -5.32
N LEU A 124 -0.80 -8.13 -4.70
CA LEU A 124 -0.97 -8.39 -3.28
C LEU A 124 0.33 -8.05 -2.54
N ARG A 125 0.24 -7.12 -1.59
CA ARG A 125 1.27 -6.93 -0.58
C ARG A 125 0.97 -7.84 0.59
N VAL A 126 1.96 -8.60 1.04
CA VAL A 126 1.88 -9.43 2.22
C VAL A 126 2.98 -9.09 3.20
N LEU A 127 2.66 -9.07 4.47
CA LEU A 127 3.59 -8.83 5.56
C LEU A 127 3.31 -9.83 6.69
N PHE A 128 4.28 -10.67 7.00
CA PHE A 128 4.34 -11.39 8.28
C PHE A 128 5.16 -10.56 9.26
N SER A 129 4.67 -10.43 10.49
CA SER A 129 5.40 -9.84 11.61
C SER A 129 5.23 -10.71 12.85
N GLY A 130 6.33 -11.18 13.41
CA GLY A 130 6.33 -12.05 14.56
C GLY A 130 7.72 -12.43 15.03
N SER A 131 7.78 -13.27 16.07
CA SER A 131 9.04 -13.80 16.56
C SER A 131 9.47 -15.01 15.73
N LEU A 132 10.69 -14.99 15.21
CA LEU A 132 11.34 -16.12 14.56
C LEU A 132 12.49 -16.61 15.45
N ARG A 133 12.60 -17.92 15.59
CA ARG A 133 13.66 -18.56 16.34
C ARG A 133 14.35 -19.62 15.49
N LEU A 134 15.66 -19.66 15.59
CA LEU A 134 16.48 -20.74 15.07
C LEU A 134 17.51 -21.16 16.12
N LYS A 135 17.66 -22.47 16.32
CA LYS A 135 18.63 -23.07 17.22
C LYS A 135 19.36 -24.20 16.51
N CYS A 136 20.67 -24.18 16.59
CA CYS A 136 21.52 -25.28 16.13
C CYS A 136 22.89 -25.28 16.82
N LYS A 137 23.57 -26.40 16.69
CA LYS A 137 24.92 -26.59 17.21
C LYS A 137 25.99 -26.30 16.15
N ASN A 138 25.73 -26.73 14.94
CA ASN A 138 26.58 -26.46 13.76
C ASN A 138 25.89 -25.46 12.84
N ALA A 139 26.51 -25.15 11.71
CA ALA A 139 25.86 -24.30 10.70
C ALA A 139 24.49 -24.87 10.31
N CYS A 140 23.47 -24.01 10.30
CA CYS A 140 22.14 -24.34 9.87
C CYS A 140 21.43 -23.15 9.22
N CYS A 141 20.44 -23.43 8.40
CA CYS A 141 19.65 -22.42 7.71
C CYS A 141 18.17 -22.80 7.68
N GLN A 142 17.31 -21.85 7.99
CA GLN A 142 15.86 -21.93 7.84
C GLN A 142 15.35 -20.79 7.01
N ARG A 143 14.28 -21.08 6.27
CA ARG A 143 13.61 -20.19 5.35
C ARG A 143 12.16 -20.00 5.78
N TRP A 144 11.67 -18.77 5.94
CA TRP A 144 10.26 -18.42 6.10
C TRP A 144 9.78 -17.77 4.82
N TYR A 145 8.66 -18.25 4.28
CA TYR A 145 8.18 -17.81 2.98
C TYR A 145 6.66 -17.84 2.87
N PHE A 146 6.13 -17.12 1.88
CA PHE A 146 4.72 -17.08 1.57
C PHE A 146 4.35 -17.96 0.40
N THR A 147 3.13 -18.53 0.49
CA THR A 147 2.45 -19.14 -0.65
C THR A 147 1.08 -18.53 -0.87
N PHE A 148 0.62 -18.53 -2.12
CA PHE A 148 -0.68 -18.08 -2.58
C PHE A 148 -1.38 -19.27 -3.25
N ASN A 149 -2.47 -19.76 -2.65
CA ASN A 149 -3.15 -20.98 -3.09
C ASN A 149 -2.19 -22.19 -3.22
N GLY A 150 -1.24 -22.31 -2.30
CA GLY A 150 -0.27 -23.40 -2.24
C GLY A 150 0.97 -23.25 -3.13
N ALA A 151 1.07 -22.19 -3.95
CA ALA A 151 2.25 -21.91 -4.77
C ALA A 151 2.97 -20.66 -4.29
N GLU A 152 4.30 -20.64 -4.41
CA GLU A 152 5.09 -19.45 -4.13
C GLU A 152 4.87 -18.37 -5.20
N CYS A 153 5.15 -17.12 -4.84
CA CYS A 153 5.10 -16.02 -5.79
C CYS A 153 6.18 -16.17 -6.87
N THR A 154 5.80 -15.97 -8.12
CA THR A 154 6.72 -16.03 -9.27
C THR A 154 6.90 -14.69 -9.97
N ALA A 155 6.10 -13.70 -9.61
CA ALA A 155 6.13 -12.37 -10.21
C ALA A 155 6.12 -11.29 -9.11
N PRO A 156 7.25 -10.60 -8.83
CA PRO A 156 8.54 -10.78 -9.54
C PRO A 156 9.36 -11.97 -9.02
N LEU A 157 9.29 -12.34 -7.73
CA LEU A 157 10.12 -13.37 -7.09
C LEU A 157 9.39 -13.95 -5.86
N PRO A 158 9.85 -15.08 -5.31
CA PRO A 158 9.38 -15.58 -4.03
C PRO A 158 9.51 -14.54 -2.93
N ILE A 159 8.55 -14.54 -2.00
CA ILE A 159 8.56 -13.66 -0.83
C ILE A 159 9.05 -14.48 0.35
N GLU A 160 10.27 -14.24 0.75
CA GLU A 160 10.95 -15.04 1.77
C GLU A 160 11.95 -14.25 2.61
N SER A 161 12.33 -14.83 3.74
CA SER A 161 13.47 -14.42 4.57
C SER A 161 14.14 -15.66 5.11
N ILE A 162 15.46 -15.61 5.24
CA ILE A 162 16.22 -16.70 5.82
C ILE A 162 16.89 -16.27 7.14
N ILE A 163 17.10 -17.24 8.04
CA ILE A 163 18.03 -17.12 9.16
C ILE A 163 19.09 -18.19 8.96
N TYR A 164 20.33 -17.73 8.86
CA TYR A 164 21.51 -18.56 8.81
C TYR A 164 22.30 -18.38 10.10
N LEU A 165 22.69 -19.48 10.71
CA LEU A 165 23.53 -19.50 11.91
C LEU A 165 24.78 -20.32 11.60
N ASP A 166 25.93 -19.76 11.96
CA ASP A 166 27.22 -20.43 11.90
C ASP A 166 28.08 -19.98 13.09
N GLN A 167 28.76 -20.91 13.73
CA GLN A 167 29.67 -20.62 14.83
C GLN A 167 31.08 -20.22 14.33
N GLY A 168 31.34 -20.35 13.05
CA GLY A 168 32.63 -20.06 12.45
C GLY A 168 33.77 -21.05 12.79
N SER A 169 33.57 -21.88 13.82
CA SER A 169 34.53 -22.92 14.19
C SER A 169 33.81 -24.16 14.72
N PRO A 170 34.03 -25.35 14.14
CA PRO A 170 33.46 -26.62 14.61
C PRO A 170 33.93 -27.03 16.00
N GLU A 171 35.00 -26.43 16.50
CA GLU A 171 35.55 -26.70 17.84
C GLU A 171 34.75 -26.05 18.95
N LEU A 172 33.96 -25.01 18.64
CA LEU A 172 33.03 -24.37 19.56
C LEU A 172 31.84 -25.29 19.80
N ASN A 173 31.93 -26.15 20.80
CA ASN A 173 30.87 -27.10 21.17
C ASN A 173 29.69 -26.43 21.88
N SER A 174 29.26 -25.26 21.41
CA SER A 174 28.14 -24.49 21.96
C SER A 174 26.93 -24.53 21.03
N THR A 175 25.75 -24.30 21.60
CA THR A 175 24.52 -24.19 20.83
C THR A 175 24.17 -22.72 20.64
N ILE A 176 23.98 -22.30 19.39
CA ILE A 176 23.42 -20.97 19.08
C ILE A 176 21.90 -21.08 19.15
N ASN A 177 21.26 -20.16 19.83
CA ASN A 177 19.80 -20.07 19.93
C ASN A 177 19.38 -18.59 19.83
N ILE A 178 18.85 -18.21 18.69
CA ILE A 178 18.46 -16.83 18.41
C ILE A 178 16.94 -16.71 18.31
N HIS A 179 16.39 -15.82 19.11
CA HIS A 179 15.01 -15.35 19.02
C HIS A 179 15.04 -13.88 18.61
N ARG A 180 14.32 -13.53 17.56
CA ARG A 180 14.19 -12.13 17.12
C ARG A 180 12.82 -11.87 16.54
N THR A 181 12.28 -10.69 16.78
CA THR A 181 11.17 -10.19 15.99
C THR A 181 11.65 -9.92 14.60
N SER A 182 10.97 -10.46 13.61
CA SER A 182 11.32 -10.36 12.20
C SER A 182 10.07 -10.15 11.36
N SER A 183 10.27 -9.62 10.17
CA SER A 183 9.23 -9.50 9.16
C SER A 183 9.65 -10.23 7.88
N VAL A 184 8.66 -10.78 7.20
CA VAL A 184 8.77 -11.30 5.84
C VAL A 184 7.75 -10.52 5.03
N GLU A 185 8.22 -9.73 4.06
CA GLU A 185 7.37 -8.80 3.33
C GLU A 185 7.70 -8.80 1.85
N GLY A 186 6.67 -8.62 1.02
CA GLY A 186 6.84 -8.43 -0.41
C GLY A 186 5.53 -8.22 -1.14
N LEU A 187 5.67 -7.99 -2.44
CA LEU A 187 4.56 -7.85 -3.39
C LEU A 187 4.52 -9.08 -4.29
N CYS A 188 3.32 -9.61 -4.51
CA CYS A 188 3.07 -10.66 -5.47
C CYS A 188 2.10 -10.19 -6.55
N GLU A 189 2.53 -10.29 -7.78
CA GLU A 189 1.74 -9.99 -8.97
C GLU A 189 1.21 -11.28 -9.61
N GLY A 190 0.22 -11.15 -10.50
CA GLY A 190 -0.32 -12.30 -11.24
C GLY A 190 -1.29 -13.19 -10.46
N VAL A 191 -1.53 -12.90 -9.20
CA VAL A 191 -2.57 -13.60 -8.42
C VAL A 191 -3.95 -13.20 -8.94
N LYS A 192 -4.76 -14.18 -9.34
CA LYS A 192 -6.12 -13.95 -9.89
C LYS A 192 -7.06 -13.39 -8.83
N ALA A 193 -8.08 -12.64 -9.27
CA ALA A 193 -9.19 -12.24 -8.41
C ALA A 193 -9.95 -13.47 -7.87
N GLY A 194 -10.54 -13.32 -6.70
CA GLY A 194 -11.27 -14.39 -6.00
C GLY A 194 -10.70 -14.66 -4.62
N LEU A 195 -11.06 -15.80 -4.06
CA LEU A 195 -10.58 -16.27 -2.78
C LEU A 195 -9.13 -16.74 -2.90
N VAL A 196 -8.24 -16.17 -2.09
CA VAL A 196 -6.81 -16.50 -2.06
C VAL A 196 -6.45 -16.99 -0.68
N ASP A 197 -5.88 -18.19 -0.61
CA ASP A 197 -5.25 -18.70 0.62
C ASP A 197 -3.81 -18.22 0.68
N VAL A 198 -3.53 -17.27 1.58
CA VAL A 198 -2.19 -16.74 1.83
C VAL A 198 -1.62 -17.44 3.04
N ALA A 199 -0.60 -18.26 2.86
CA ALA A 199 -0.02 -19.04 3.94
C ALA A 199 1.45 -18.72 4.15
N VAL A 200 1.86 -18.78 5.42
CA VAL A 200 3.27 -18.67 5.87
C VAL A 200 3.79 -20.07 6.14
N TRP A 201 4.96 -20.34 5.62
CA TRP A 201 5.65 -21.62 5.74
C TRP A 201 7.04 -21.43 6.33
N VAL A 202 7.55 -22.49 6.93
CA VAL A 202 8.96 -22.65 7.26
C VAL A 202 9.53 -23.82 6.44
N GLY A 203 10.70 -23.60 5.84
CA GLY A 203 11.40 -24.57 5.03
C GLY A 203 12.91 -24.54 5.25
N THR A 204 13.63 -25.33 4.49
CA THR A 204 15.08 -25.37 4.51
C THR A 204 15.68 -24.51 3.41
N CYS A 205 16.90 -24.03 3.62
CA CYS A 205 17.72 -23.49 2.54
C CYS A 205 18.35 -24.62 1.71
N ALA A 206 18.67 -24.34 0.44
CA ALA A 206 19.09 -25.37 -0.51
C ALA A 206 20.32 -26.19 -0.05
N ASP A 207 21.35 -25.54 0.50
CA ASP A 207 22.67 -26.16 0.69
C ASP A 207 23.08 -26.33 2.15
N TYR A 208 22.15 -26.11 3.09
CA TYR A 208 22.48 -26.16 4.51
C TYR A 208 21.51 -27.05 5.30
N PRO A 209 22.00 -27.72 6.37
CA PRO A 209 21.13 -28.50 7.23
C PRO A 209 20.10 -27.59 7.93
N ARG A 210 18.94 -28.15 8.20
CA ARG A 210 17.92 -27.48 9.01
C ARG A 210 18.34 -27.39 10.48
N GLY A 211 17.86 -26.35 11.18
CA GLY A 211 17.94 -26.24 12.62
C GLY A 211 16.58 -26.49 13.29
N ASP A 212 16.55 -26.36 14.61
CA ASP A 212 15.32 -26.35 15.42
C ASP A 212 14.70 -24.95 15.32
N ALA A 213 13.65 -24.82 14.52
CA ALA A 213 12.95 -23.57 14.24
C ALA A 213 11.69 -23.42 15.10
N SER A 214 11.27 -22.18 15.34
CA SER A 214 9.99 -21.87 15.98
C SER A 214 9.50 -20.50 15.52
N THR A 215 8.19 -20.37 15.39
CA THR A 215 7.56 -19.13 14.93
C THR A 215 6.53 -18.67 15.94
N GLY A 216 6.60 -17.40 16.36
CA GLY A 216 5.59 -16.76 17.23
C GLY A 216 5.63 -17.21 18.68
N TRP A 217 6.76 -17.73 19.18
CA TRP A 217 6.88 -18.23 20.55
C TRP A 217 6.54 -17.15 21.59
N ASN A 218 5.56 -17.45 22.46
CA ASN A 218 5.05 -16.58 23.53
C ASN A 218 4.75 -15.13 23.10
N SER A 219 4.42 -14.91 21.83
CA SER A 219 4.18 -13.58 21.26
C SER A 219 2.98 -13.59 20.30
N VAL A 220 2.57 -12.40 19.91
CA VAL A 220 1.55 -12.24 18.87
C VAL A 220 2.24 -12.16 17.52
N SER A 221 1.81 -12.99 16.58
CA SER A 221 2.19 -12.93 15.17
C SER A 221 1.04 -12.42 14.33
N ARG A 222 1.35 -11.72 13.23
CA ARG A 222 0.35 -11.15 12.32
C ARG A 222 0.73 -11.43 10.87
N VAL A 223 -0.29 -11.65 10.06
CA VAL A 223 -0.21 -11.54 8.61
C VAL A 223 -1.13 -10.40 8.19
N ILE A 224 -0.59 -9.43 7.49
CA ILE A 224 -1.33 -8.34 6.85
C ILE A 224 -1.29 -8.58 5.36
N ILE A 225 -2.45 -8.48 4.71
CA ILE A 225 -2.62 -8.65 3.28
C ILE A 225 -3.31 -7.38 2.76
N GLU A 226 -2.74 -6.76 1.76
CA GLU A 226 -3.27 -5.55 1.12
C GLU A 226 -3.30 -5.75 -0.39
N GLU A 227 -4.41 -5.39 -1.00
CA GLU A 227 -4.54 -5.33 -2.45
C GLU A 227 -4.17 -3.94 -2.92
N LEU A 228 -3.17 -3.82 -3.80
CA LEU A 228 -2.64 -2.56 -4.29
C LEU A 228 -2.91 -2.40 -5.78
N PRO A 229 -3.28 -1.18 -6.25
CA PRO A 229 -3.37 -0.89 -7.69
C PRO A 229 -1.98 -1.03 -8.34
N LYS A 230 -1.99 -1.43 -9.61
CA LYS A 230 -0.82 -1.33 -10.50
C LYS A 230 -0.79 0.03 -11.17
#